data_614f4d7b96f8c1e398c32298ebc63c53
#
_entry.id   614f4d7b96f8c1e398c32298ebc63c53
#
_cell.length_a   1.000
_cell.length_b   1.000
_cell.length_c   1.000
_cell.angle_alpha   90.00
_cell.angle_beta   90.00
_cell.angle_gamma   90.00
#
_symmetry.space_group_name_H-M   'P 1'
#
loop_
_entity.id
_entity.type
_entity.pdbx_description
1 polymer ?
#
loop_
_entity_poly.entity_id
_entity_poly.type
_entity_poly.pdbx_seq_one_letter_code
_entity_poly.pdbx_strand_id
1 'polypeptide(L)'
;MDEQLLEYKGKKLTKCGNKIYYGDFSDKYIAIVEILSEKESDGKKVPDKLSIKLNQNLGDFKFKLIKKAERESLYVAIDLAEYWLKEALEMDS
;
A
#
# COMPACT_ATOMS: atom_id res chain seq x y z
N MET A 1 4.61 -19.67 -9.41
CA MET A 1 4.39 -18.84 -9.18
C MET A 1 4.85 -18.18 -8.38
N ASP A 2 5.17 -17.39 -8.32
CA ASP A 2 5.94 -16.73 -7.61
C ASP A 2 5.35 -15.69 -6.92
N GLU A 3 4.66 -15.96 -5.87
CA GLU A 3 4.29 -14.98 -5.10
C GLU A 3 5.38 -14.53 -4.36
N GLN A 4 5.94 -13.42 -4.65
CA GLN A 4 7.02 -12.89 -3.92
C GLN A 4 6.45 -12.06 -2.82
N LEU A 5 6.65 -12.52 -1.59
CA LEU A 5 6.38 -11.73 -0.44
C LEU A 5 7.53 -10.78 -0.29
N LEU A 6 7.29 -9.54 -0.55
CA LEU A 6 8.29 -8.50 -0.37
C LEU A 6 8.13 -7.87 1.01
N GLU A 7 9.20 -7.31 1.52
CA GLU A 7 9.15 -6.59 2.78
C GLU A 7 9.69 -5.19 2.57
N TYR A 8 9.14 -4.23 3.29
CA TYR A 8 9.62 -2.87 3.26
C TYR A 8 9.58 -2.34 4.68
N LYS A 9 10.74 -2.00 5.22
CA LYS A 9 10.89 -1.47 6.58
C LYS A 9 10.23 -2.38 7.62
N GLY A 10 10.45 -3.69 7.44
CA GLY A 10 9.98 -4.68 8.40
C GLY A 10 8.54 -5.10 8.29
N LYS A 11 7.83 -4.63 7.27
CA LYS A 11 6.43 -5.01 7.07
C LYS A 11 6.26 -5.67 5.72
N LYS A 12 5.27 -6.54 5.62
CA LYS A 12 5.03 -7.29 4.40
C LYS A 12 4.43 -6.43 3.31
N LEU A 13 4.86 -6.65 2.08
CA LEU A 13 4.25 -6.07 0.91
C LEU A 13 3.69 -7.22 0.09
N THR A 14 2.39 -7.21 -0.14
CA THR A 14 1.74 -8.24 -0.94
C THR A 14 1.17 -7.59 -2.19
N LYS A 15 1.69 -7.98 -3.34
CA LYS A 15 1.22 -7.42 -4.60
C LYS A 15 0.15 -8.32 -5.19
N CYS A 16 -0.97 -7.73 -5.54
CA CYS A 16 -2.07 -8.48 -6.15
C CYS A 16 -2.62 -7.64 -7.29
N GLY A 17 -2.28 -8.01 -8.52
CA GLY A 17 -2.66 -7.21 -9.68
C GLY A 17 -2.04 -5.84 -9.64
N ASN A 18 -2.87 -4.80 -9.66
CA ASN A 18 -2.39 -3.42 -9.60
C ASN A 18 -2.45 -2.84 -8.19
N LYS A 19 -2.65 -3.69 -7.17
CA LYS A 19 -2.72 -3.24 -5.78
C LYS A 19 -1.58 -3.83 -4.98
N ILE A 20 -1.06 -3.04 -4.06
CA ILE A 20 -0.01 -3.49 -3.15
C ILE A 20 -0.54 -3.27 -1.75
N TYR A 21 -0.65 -4.37 -0.99
CA TYR A 21 -1.11 -4.30 0.39
C TYR A 21 0.11 -4.21 1.29
N TYR A 22 0.19 -3.16 2.07
CA TYR A 22 1.33 -2.95 2.95
C TYR A 22 0.87 -3.15 4.39
N GLY A 23 1.42 -4.16 5.04
CA GLY A 23 1.08 -4.52 6.40
C GLY A 23 0.56 -5.94 6.48
N ASP A 24 0.13 -6.33 7.67
CA ASP A 24 -0.37 -7.68 7.89
C ASP A 24 -1.89 -7.61 7.95
N PHE A 25 -2.55 -8.55 7.28
CA PHE A 25 -4.02 -8.60 7.30
C PHE A 25 -4.59 -8.87 8.70
N SER A 26 -3.75 -9.28 9.64
CA SER A 26 -4.19 -9.45 11.01
C SER A 26 -4.07 -8.17 11.84
N ASP A 27 -3.46 -7.12 11.31
CA ASP A 27 -3.32 -5.86 12.03
C ASP A 27 -4.60 -5.04 11.95
N LYS A 28 -4.75 -4.09 12.86
CA LYS A 28 -5.93 -3.22 12.88
C LYS A 28 -6.00 -2.28 11.71
N TYR A 29 -4.86 -1.98 11.10
CA TYR A 29 -4.80 -1.06 9.97
C TYR A 29 -3.95 -1.67 8.88
N ILE A 30 -4.28 -1.35 7.64
CA ILE A 30 -3.51 -1.79 6.49
C ILE A 30 -3.50 -0.66 5.47
N ALA A 31 -2.37 -0.47 4.82
CA ALA A 31 -2.25 0.53 3.77
C ALA A 31 -2.33 -0.17 2.43
N ILE A 32 -3.07 0.39 1.50
CA ILE A 32 -3.23 -0.17 0.17
C ILE A 32 -2.77 0.87 -0.83
N VAL A 33 -1.81 0.49 -1.67
CA VAL A 33 -1.34 1.33 -2.76
C VAL A 33 -1.87 0.74 -4.05
N GLU A 34 -2.62 1.53 -4.80
CA GLU A 34 -3.19 1.07 -6.05
C GLU A 34 -2.57 1.83 -7.20
N ILE A 35 -2.10 1.13 -8.21
CA ILE A 35 -1.52 1.75 -9.40
C ILE A 35 -2.67 2.10 -10.32
N LEU A 36 -2.92 3.41 -10.50
CA LEU A 36 -4.04 3.89 -11.29
C LEU A 36 -3.69 3.99 -12.77
N SER A 37 -2.45 4.31 -13.09
CA SER A 37 -2.02 4.39 -14.47
C SER A 37 -0.53 4.13 -14.57
N GLU A 38 -0.09 3.77 -15.77
CA GLU A 38 1.31 3.49 -16.04
C GLU A 38 1.71 4.21 -17.30
N LYS A 39 3.00 4.53 -17.43
CA LYS A 39 3.56 5.11 -18.64
C LYS A 39 4.75 4.30 -19.06
N GLU A 40 5.17 4.45 -20.32
CA GLU A 40 6.33 3.76 -20.80
C GLU A 40 7.54 4.65 -20.64
N SER A 41 8.61 4.09 -20.11
CA SER A 41 9.88 4.78 -19.99
C SER A 41 10.97 3.79 -20.34
N ASP A 42 11.73 4.09 -21.39
CA ASP A 42 12.81 3.23 -21.87
C ASP A 42 12.34 1.80 -22.12
N GLY A 43 11.16 1.65 -22.74
CA GLY A 43 10.63 0.35 -23.08
C GLY A 43 10.01 -0.42 -21.93
N LYS A 44 9.92 0.19 -20.74
CA LYS A 44 9.33 -0.47 -19.59
C LYS A 44 8.14 0.32 -19.09
N LYS A 45 7.18 -0.40 -18.53
CA LYS A 45 6.02 0.26 -17.94
C LYS A 45 6.34 0.60 -16.50
N VAL A 46 6.18 1.86 -16.15
CA VAL A 46 6.41 2.31 -14.78
C VAL A 46 5.14 2.99 -14.27
N PRO A 47 4.86 2.90 -12.98
CA PRO A 47 3.68 3.56 -12.42
C PRO A 47 3.76 5.06 -12.62
N ASP A 48 2.64 5.66 -13.05
CA ASP A 48 2.58 7.08 -13.31
C ASP A 48 1.65 7.77 -12.32
N LYS A 49 0.66 7.09 -11.81
CA LYS A 49 -0.24 7.66 -10.84
C LYS A 49 -0.68 6.55 -9.90
N LEU A 50 -0.53 6.79 -8.60
CA LEU A 50 -0.87 5.80 -7.59
C LEU A 50 -1.77 6.44 -6.54
N SER A 51 -2.69 5.63 -6.01
CA SER A 51 -3.54 6.03 -4.90
C SER A 51 -3.06 5.30 -3.66
N ILE A 52 -2.93 6.01 -2.54
CA ILE A 52 -2.55 5.42 -1.28
C ILE A 52 -3.75 5.55 -0.36
N LYS A 53 -4.19 4.44 0.21
CA LYS A 53 -5.33 4.43 1.11
C LYS A 53 -4.93 3.77 2.41
N LEU A 54 -5.20 4.45 3.51
CA LEU A 54 -5.03 3.84 4.83
C LEU A 54 -6.40 3.37 5.27
N ASN A 55 -6.52 2.09 5.58
CA ASN A 55 -7.80 1.49 5.94
C ASN A 55 -7.72 0.86 7.31
N GLN A 56 -8.83 0.94 8.03
CA GLN A 56 -8.99 0.21 9.28
C GLN A 56 -9.54 -1.16 8.94
N ASN A 57 -8.90 -2.19 9.48
CA ASN A 57 -9.31 -3.57 9.24
C ASN A 57 -10.44 -3.92 10.20
N LEU A 58 -11.60 -4.19 9.65
CA LEU A 58 -12.78 -4.54 10.46
C LEU A 58 -13.02 -6.04 10.53
N GLY A 59 -12.11 -6.85 9.96
CA GLY A 59 -12.27 -8.29 9.92
C GLY A 59 -13.06 -8.73 8.70
N ASP A 60 -12.95 -10.01 8.37
CA ASP A 60 -13.66 -10.61 7.22
C ASP A 60 -13.44 -9.84 5.92
N PHE A 61 -12.21 -9.32 5.74
CA PHE A 61 -11.83 -8.57 4.55
C PHE A 61 -12.67 -7.31 4.34
N LYS A 62 -13.19 -6.74 5.44
CA LYS A 62 -13.88 -5.47 5.38
C LYS A 62 -12.95 -4.38 5.86
N PHE A 63 -12.91 -3.28 5.11
CA PHE A 63 -12.00 -2.19 5.41
C PHE A 63 -12.75 -0.87 5.43
N LYS A 64 -12.36 -0.01 6.36
CA LYS A 64 -12.92 1.33 6.44
C LYS A 64 -11.84 2.31 6.03
N LEU A 65 -12.12 3.14 5.05
CA LEU A 65 -11.16 4.12 4.57
C LEU A 65 -10.98 5.23 5.59
N ILE A 66 -9.73 5.50 5.96
CA ILE A 66 -9.40 6.55 6.92
C ILE A 66 -8.73 7.72 6.23
N LYS A 67 -7.74 7.46 5.38
CA LYS A 67 -7.02 8.50 4.66
C LYS A 67 -6.78 8.06 3.22
N LYS A 68 -6.72 9.01 2.33
CA LYS A 68 -6.46 8.75 0.93
C LYS A 68 -5.60 9.87 0.36
N ALA A 69 -4.65 9.51 -0.49
CA ALA A 69 -3.84 10.49 -1.20
C ALA A 69 -3.41 9.89 -2.53
N GLU A 70 -2.85 10.72 -3.39
CA GLU A 70 -2.33 10.26 -4.69
C GLU A 70 -0.91 10.76 -4.86
N ARG A 71 -0.09 9.96 -5.49
CA ARG A 71 1.30 10.32 -5.74
C ARG A 71 1.67 9.79 -7.13
N GLU A 72 2.79 10.27 -7.64
CA GLU A 72 3.22 9.89 -8.98
C GLU A 72 4.43 8.97 -8.97
N SER A 73 4.93 8.62 -7.81
CA SER A 73 6.07 7.74 -7.67
C SER A 73 5.76 6.60 -6.74
N LEU A 74 6.13 5.38 -7.14
CA LEU A 74 5.88 4.21 -6.32
C LEU A 74 6.60 4.32 -4.97
N TYR A 75 7.86 4.80 -4.98
CA TYR A 75 8.62 4.89 -3.74
C TYR A 75 8.01 5.92 -2.79
N VAL A 76 7.56 7.06 -3.33
CA VAL A 76 6.90 8.07 -2.51
C VAL A 76 5.59 7.53 -1.95
N ALA A 77 4.86 6.78 -2.77
CA ALA A 77 3.58 6.19 -2.33
C ALA A 77 3.80 5.19 -1.19
N ILE A 78 4.80 4.33 -1.33
CA ILE A 78 5.07 3.33 -0.30
C ILE A 78 5.59 4.00 0.97
N ASP A 79 6.42 5.03 0.86
CA ASP A 79 6.88 5.76 2.04
C ASP A 79 5.72 6.41 2.78
N LEU A 80 4.77 6.97 2.06
CA LEU A 80 3.60 7.57 2.68
C LEU A 80 2.74 6.50 3.35
N ALA A 81 2.58 5.35 2.69
CA ALA A 81 1.84 4.24 3.26
C ALA A 81 2.49 3.77 4.56
N GLU A 82 3.81 3.68 4.56
CA GLU A 82 4.56 3.24 5.74
C GLU A 82 4.37 4.24 6.88
N TYR A 83 4.48 5.53 6.59
CA TYR A 83 4.32 6.56 7.60
C TYR A 83 2.92 6.54 8.20
N TRP A 84 1.90 6.47 7.35
CA TRP A 84 0.52 6.44 7.83
C TRP A 84 0.23 5.19 8.65
N LEU A 85 0.73 4.03 8.19
CA LEU A 85 0.47 2.79 8.90
C LEU A 85 1.15 2.79 10.26
N LYS A 86 2.40 3.27 10.31
CA LYS A 86 3.13 3.34 11.56
C LYS A 86 2.43 4.28 12.53
N GLU A 87 2.00 5.45 12.05
CA GLU A 87 1.33 6.41 12.89
C GLU A 87 0.02 5.84 13.44
N ALA A 88 -0.77 5.18 12.60
CA ALA A 88 -2.04 4.63 13.03
C ALA A 88 -1.86 3.53 14.06
N LEU A 89 -0.89 2.64 13.85
CA LEU A 89 -0.66 1.56 14.79
C LEU A 89 -0.12 2.08 16.13
N GLU A 90 0.68 3.14 16.10
CA GLU A 90 1.20 3.72 17.32
C GLU A 90 0.13 4.46 18.10
N MET A 91 -0.77 5.14 17.41
CA MET A 91 -1.81 5.88 18.08
C MET A 91 -2.86 4.98 18.71
N ASP A 92 -2.97 3.77 18.21
CA ASP A 92 -3.99 2.86 18.67
C ASP A 92 -3.49 1.88 19.73
N SER A 93 -2.27 2.01 20.12
CA SER A 93 -1.69 1.07 21.10
C SER A 93 -1.87 1.59 22.54
#